data_d142c10476b8ccf16f9249ab07f55b1a
#
_entry.id   d142c10476b8ccf16f9249ab07f55b1a
#
_cell.length_a   1.000
_cell.length_b   1.000
_cell.length_c   1.000
_cell.angle_alpha   90.00
_cell.angle_beta   90.00
_cell.angle_gamma   90.00
#
_symmetry.space_group_name_H-M   'P 1'
#
loop_
_entity.id
_entity.type
_entity.pdbx_description
1 polymer ?
#
loop_
_entity_poly.entity_id
_entity_poly.type
_entity_poly.pdbx_seq_one_letter_code
_entity_poly.pdbx_strand_id
1 'polypeptide(L)'
;FARLWQDLFYPEAVKNIVALENIADNDPELVNYSAIAKVLRVETFLKLTDCYGDVPYFEGGQGYYQSIFSPKYDRQEAIYNDFFERLDDALAQFDASKSSPSTDCYFGGDVEKWKRFAASLKLRVAMRLIKVKPDVAQQKAREAFAAGVMTSNADIAAVKHAEDYETLGAGSGYAD
;
A
#
# COMPACT_ATOMS: atom_id res chain seq x y z
N PHE A 1 -3.65 -2.50 -20.67
CA PHE A 1 -3.99 -3.04 -19.34
C PHE A 1 -3.29 -4.37 -19.03
N ALA A 2 -3.21 -5.35 -19.97
CA ALA A 2 -2.55 -6.62 -19.72
C ALA A 2 -1.07 -6.49 -19.30
N ARG A 3 -0.32 -5.57 -19.90
CA ARG A 3 1.07 -5.28 -19.55
C ARG A 3 1.26 -4.83 -18.11
N LEU A 4 0.38 -3.96 -17.60
CA LEU A 4 0.45 -3.53 -16.20
C LEU A 4 0.32 -4.71 -15.23
N TRP A 5 -0.58 -5.65 -15.54
CA TRP A 5 -0.75 -6.86 -14.77
C TRP A 5 0.50 -7.76 -14.80
N GLN A 6 0.99 -8.05 -16.01
CA GLN A 6 2.05 -9.03 -16.25
C GLN A 6 3.44 -8.51 -15.87
N ASP A 7 3.71 -7.22 -16.14
CA ASP A 7 5.07 -6.69 -16.06
C ASP A 7 5.31 -5.86 -14.80
N LEU A 8 4.27 -5.30 -14.16
CA LEU A 8 4.43 -4.35 -13.08
C LEU A 8 3.81 -4.81 -11.76
N PHE A 9 2.50 -5.10 -11.72
CA PHE A 9 1.84 -5.30 -10.44
C PHE A 9 2.34 -6.53 -9.70
N TYR A 10 2.18 -7.72 -10.25
CA TYR A 10 2.55 -8.96 -9.55
C TYR A 10 4.06 -9.21 -9.52
N PRO A 11 4.81 -9.09 -10.64
CA PRO A 11 6.24 -9.39 -10.65
C PRO A 11 7.08 -8.40 -9.85
N GLU A 12 6.65 -7.13 -9.79
CA GLU A 12 7.43 -6.09 -9.13
C GLU A 12 6.78 -5.59 -7.83
N ALA A 13 5.58 -5.03 -7.87
CA ALA A 13 5.00 -4.41 -6.69
C ALA A 13 4.58 -5.45 -5.65
N VAL A 14 3.69 -6.40 -6.01
CA VAL A 14 3.13 -7.38 -5.07
C VAL A 14 4.20 -8.30 -4.50
N LYS A 15 5.09 -8.83 -5.34
CA LYS A 15 6.21 -9.67 -4.90
C LYS A 15 7.07 -8.99 -3.84
N ASN A 16 7.45 -7.73 -4.08
CA ASN A 16 8.32 -7.00 -3.17
C ASN A 16 7.61 -6.58 -1.87
N ILE A 17 6.31 -6.24 -1.94
CA ILE A 17 5.50 -5.97 -0.74
C ILE A 17 5.37 -7.21 0.12
N VAL A 18 5.06 -8.38 -0.47
CA VAL A 18 4.97 -9.65 0.24
C VAL A 18 6.32 -10.03 0.87
N ALA A 19 7.43 -9.77 0.18
CA ALA A 19 8.76 -9.99 0.74
C ALA A 19 9.02 -9.09 1.96
N LEU A 20 8.65 -7.81 1.88
CA LEU A 20 8.79 -6.88 3.00
C LEU A 20 7.92 -7.29 4.19
N GLU A 21 6.64 -7.67 3.95
CA GLU A 21 5.76 -8.21 5.00
C GLU A 21 6.39 -9.42 5.70
N ASN A 22 6.85 -10.41 4.93
CA ASN A 22 7.47 -11.63 5.52
C ASN A 22 8.73 -11.35 6.34
N ILE A 23 9.51 -10.34 5.97
CA ILE A 23 10.71 -9.95 6.75
C ILE A 23 10.30 -9.17 8.00
N ALA A 24 9.43 -8.18 7.84
CA ALA A 24 9.13 -7.22 8.89
C ALA A 24 8.16 -7.75 9.96
N ASP A 25 7.22 -8.61 9.60
CA ASP A 25 6.22 -9.15 10.55
C ASP A 25 6.84 -10.12 11.59
N ASN A 26 8.03 -10.63 11.32
CA ASN A 26 8.75 -11.54 12.24
C ASN A 26 9.79 -10.83 13.13
N ASP A 27 9.96 -9.51 13.00
CA ASP A 27 10.96 -8.76 13.75
C ASP A 27 10.30 -7.56 14.49
N PRO A 28 10.26 -7.59 15.84
CA PRO A 28 9.70 -6.50 16.64
C PRO A 28 10.40 -5.14 16.49
N GLU A 29 11.62 -5.12 15.98
CA GLU A 29 12.33 -3.86 15.70
C GLU A 29 11.90 -3.23 14.35
N LEU A 30 11.25 -4.00 13.47
CA LEU A 30 10.81 -3.58 12.15
C LEU A 30 9.31 -3.21 12.09
N VAL A 31 8.72 -2.79 13.21
CA VAL A 31 7.29 -2.47 13.28
C VAL A 31 6.84 -1.42 12.26
N ASN A 32 7.65 -0.39 12.03
CA ASN A 32 7.33 0.65 11.03
C ASN A 32 7.46 0.13 9.60
N TYR A 33 8.38 -0.79 9.33
CA TYR A 33 8.50 -1.44 8.02
C TYR A 33 7.28 -2.32 7.73
N SER A 34 6.82 -3.08 8.72
CA SER A 34 5.58 -3.87 8.63
C SER A 34 4.36 -2.96 8.39
N ALA A 35 4.23 -1.87 9.15
CA ALA A 35 3.14 -0.90 8.97
C ALA A 35 3.16 -0.28 7.56
N ILE A 36 4.34 0.14 7.07
CA ILE A 36 4.51 0.68 5.72
C ILE A 36 4.15 -0.37 4.65
N ALA A 37 4.56 -1.62 4.82
CA ALA A 37 4.24 -2.70 3.89
C ALA A 37 2.72 -2.90 3.77
N LYS A 38 1.99 -2.88 4.89
CA LYS A 38 0.52 -2.95 4.92
C LYS A 38 -0.13 -1.79 4.14
N VAL A 39 0.37 -0.56 4.33
CA VAL A 39 -0.12 0.62 3.60
C VAL A 39 0.14 0.50 2.10
N LEU A 40 1.35 0.10 1.70
CA LEU A 40 1.72 -0.09 0.29
C LEU A 40 0.93 -1.22 -0.36
N ARG A 41 0.63 -2.29 0.38
CA ARG A 41 -0.25 -3.37 -0.09
C ARG A 41 -1.63 -2.83 -0.43
N VAL A 42 -2.23 -2.06 0.49
CA VAL A 42 -3.55 -1.47 0.23
C VAL A 42 -3.50 -0.52 -0.97
N GLU A 43 -2.49 0.36 -1.07
CA GLU A 43 -2.36 1.28 -2.19
C GLU A 43 -2.26 0.56 -3.54
N THR A 44 -1.44 -0.49 -3.60
CA THR A 44 -1.22 -1.29 -4.82
C THR A 44 -2.49 -2.04 -5.22
N PHE A 45 -3.08 -2.78 -4.29
CA PHE A 45 -4.25 -3.60 -4.58
C PHE A 45 -5.53 -2.79 -4.77
N LEU A 46 -5.63 -1.58 -4.19
CA LEU A 46 -6.73 -0.67 -4.50
C LEU A 46 -6.74 -0.32 -5.99
N LYS A 47 -5.58 -0.02 -6.56
CA LYS A 47 -5.44 0.24 -8.00
C LYS A 47 -5.79 -1.00 -8.83
N LEU A 48 -5.31 -2.18 -8.39
CA LEU A 48 -5.59 -3.44 -9.07
C LEU A 48 -7.08 -3.77 -9.08
N THR A 49 -7.71 -3.84 -7.91
CA THR A 49 -9.12 -4.23 -7.80
C THR A 49 -10.07 -3.18 -8.38
N ASP A 50 -9.72 -1.89 -8.34
CA ASP A 50 -10.48 -0.82 -9.01
C ASP A 50 -10.48 -0.98 -10.54
N CYS A 51 -9.41 -1.54 -11.12
CA CYS A 51 -9.29 -1.75 -12.57
C CYS A 51 -9.85 -3.09 -13.03
N TYR A 52 -9.72 -4.14 -12.21
CA TYR A 52 -9.97 -5.52 -12.64
C TYR A 52 -11.09 -6.23 -11.85
N GLY A 53 -11.60 -5.65 -10.76
CA GLY A 53 -12.58 -6.28 -9.88
C GLY A 53 -11.96 -7.33 -8.98
N ASP A 54 -12.45 -8.57 -9.04
CA ASP A 54 -11.89 -9.69 -8.31
C ASP A 54 -10.46 -9.97 -8.80
N VAL A 55 -9.49 -10.12 -7.88
CA VAL A 55 -8.06 -10.34 -8.19
C VAL A 55 -7.44 -11.32 -7.19
N PRO A 56 -6.32 -11.98 -7.50
CA PRO A 56 -5.56 -12.76 -6.53
C PRO A 56 -4.94 -11.86 -5.45
N TYR A 57 -5.57 -11.77 -4.29
CA TYR A 57 -5.18 -10.86 -3.22
C TYR A 57 -4.51 -11.57 -2.04
N PHE A 58 -5.21 -12.52 -1.39
CA PHE A 58 -4.69 -13.19 -0.18
C PHE A 58 -3.54 -14.13 -0.51
N GLU A 59 -3.64 -14.86 -1.61
CA GLU A 59 -2.60 -15.78 -2.09
C GLU A 59 -1.63 -15.11 -3.09
N GLY A 60 -1.91 -13.87 -3.50
CA GLY A 60 -1.10 -13.13 -4.47
C GLY A 60 0.33 -12.87 -3.96
N GLY A 61 1.34 -13.19 -4.79
CA GLY A 61 2.75 -13.01 -4.45
C GLY A 61 3.35 -14.07 -3.53
N GLN A 62 2.61 -15.11 -3.15
CA GLN A 62 3.05 -16.16 -2.20
C GLN A 62 3.83 -17.31 -2.83
N GLY A 63 4.21 -17.22 -4.10
CA GLY A 63 4.93 -18.28 -4.81
C GLY A 63 6.22 -18.71 -4.11
N TYR A 64 7.02 -17.76 -3.65
CA TYR A 64 8.29 -18.05 -2.97
C TYR A 64 8.09 -18.59 -1.54
N TYR A 65 7.19 -17.96 -0.77
CA TYR A 65 7.06 -18.27 0.66
C TYR A 65 6.14 -19.46 0.95
N GLN A 66 5.10 -19.66 0.13
CA GLN A 66 4.09 -20.70 0.35
C GLN A 66 3.94 -21.67 -0.84
N SER A 67 4.78 -21.56 -1.87
CA SER A 67 4.71 -22.37 -3.09
C SER A 67 3.36 -22.30 -3.81
N ILE A 68 2.67 -21.14 -3.70
CA ILE A 68 1.39 -20.91 -4.37
C ILE A 68 1.64 -20.28 -5.74
N PHE A 69 1.62 -21.10 -6.79
CA PHE A 69 1.86 -20.67 -8.18
C PHE A 69 0.58 -20.43 -8.98
N SER A 70 -0.58 -20.83 -8.44
CA SER A 70 -1.90 -20.62 -9.04
C SER A 70 -2.85 -20.04 -7.98
N PRO A 71 -2.66 -18.75 -7.60
CA PRO A 71 -3.46 -18.13 -6.57
C PRO A 71 -4.91 -17.98 -7.00
N LYS A 72 -5.84 -18.07 -6.04
CA LYS A 72 -7.27 -17.86 -6.26
C LYS A 72 -7.58 -16.38 -6.47
N TYR A 73 -8.64 -16.13 -7.23
CA TYR A 73 -9.26 -14.82 -7.30
C TYR A 73 -10.14 -14.59 -6.07
N ASP A 74 -9.90 -13.49 -5.38
CA ASP A 74 -10.66 -13.09 -4.21
C ASP A 74 -11.72 -12.06 -4.60
N ARG A 75 -12.89 -12.14 -3.96
CA ARG A 75 -13.97 -11.18 -4.18
C ARG A 75 -13.55 -9.77 -3.79
N GLN A 76 -13.84 -8.78 -4.63
CA GLN A 76 -13.54 -7.39 -4.36
C GLN A 76 -14.07 -6.92 -2.99
N GLU A 77 -15.25 -7.39 -2.58
CA GLU A 77 -15.80 -7.08 -1.26
C GLU A 77 -14.90 -7.57 -0.11
N ALA A 78 -14.37 -8.79 -0.21
CA ALA A 78 -13.45 -9.34 0.80
C ALA A 78 -12.13 -8.55 0.84
N ILE A 79 -11.62 -8.15 -0.33
CA ILE A 79 -10.41 -7.33 -0.46
C ILE A 79 -10.62 -5.96 0.21
N TYR A 80 -11.74 -5.28 -0.02
CA TYR A 80 -12.04 -4.00 0.60
C TYR A 80 -12.21 -4.09 2.12
N ASN A 81 -12.76 -5.19 2.64
CA ASN A 81 -12.83 -5.41 4.09
C ASN A 81 -11.43 -5.54 4.69
N ASP A 82 -10.55 -6.33 4.08
CA ASP A 82 -9.14 -6.47 4.53
C ASP A 82 -8.36 -5.15 4.42
N PHE A 83 -8.66 -4.30 3.46
CA PHE A 83 -8.03 -2.97 3.37
C PHE A 83 -8.24 -2.14 4.63
N PHE A 84 -9.45 -2.15 5.19
CA PHE A 84 -9.72 -1.43 6.44
C PHE A 84 -8.97 -2.05 7.61
N GLU A 85 -8.97 -3.37 7.74
CA GLU A 85 -8.25 -4.08 8.78
C GLU A 85 -6.75 -3.77 8.73
N ARG A 86 -6.13 -3.88 7.55
CA ARG A 86 -4.70 -3.59 7.37
C ARG A 86 -4.35 -2.13 7.66
N LEU A 87 -5.18 -1.19 7.27
CA LEU A 87 -4.92 0.23 7.55
C LEU A 87 -5.12 0.55 9.04
N ASP A 88 -6.08 -0.07 9.70
CA ASP A 88 -6.26 0.06 11.15
C ASP A 88 -5.07 -0.54 11.91
N ASP A 89 -4.61 -1.72 11.51
CA ASP A 89 -3.40 -2.35 12.06
C ASP A 89 -2.17 -1.49 11.84
N ALA A 90 -1.96 -0.97 10.63
CA ALA A 90 -0.82 -0.11 10.34
C ALA A 90 -0.83 1.16 11.20
N LEU A 91 -1.99 1.82 11.32
CA LEU A 91 -2.14 3.02 12.14
C LEU A 91 -1.84 2.76 13.63
N ALA A 92 -2.25 1.60 14.15
CA ALA A 92 -1.97 1.19 15.53
C ALA A 92 -0.50 0.79 15.74
N GLN A 93 0.16 0.29 14.70
CA GLN A 93 1.50 -0.27 14.76
C GLN A 93 2.61 0.78 14.65
N PHE A 94 2.38 1.90 13.98
CA PHE A 94 3.38 2.96 13.80
C PHE A 94 3.92 3.51 15.12
N ASP A 95 5.23 3.45 15.30
CA ASP A 95 5.94 3.90 16.51
C ASP A 95 7.15 4.77 16.14
N ALA A 96 7.09 6.06 16.47
CA ALA A 96 8.16 7.01 16.18
C ALA A 96 9.46 6.75 16.97
N SER A 97 9.42 5.90 18.00
CA SER A 97 10.61 5.51 18.77
C SER A 97 11.39 4.36 18.13
N LYS A 98 10.82 3.68 17.16
CA LYS A 98 11.40 2.54 16.46
C LYS A 98 12.01 2.91 15.11
N SER A 99 12.84 2.01 14.59
CA SER A 99 13.47 2.17 13.28
C SER A 99 12.44 2.34 12.16
N SER A 100 12.75 3.23 11.21
CA SER A 100 11.95 3.50 10.02
C SER A 100 12.85 3.59 8.79
N PRO A 101 12.39 3.24 7.57
CA PRO A 101 13.23 3.22 6.37
C PRO A 101 13.59 4.63 5.91
N SER A 102 14.75 5.15 6.32
CA SER A 102 15.23 6.51 5.97
C SER A 102 15.43 6.73 4.46
N THR A 103 15.46 5.65 3.68
CA THR A 103 15.62 5.67 2.22
C THR A 103 14.29 5.57 1.47
N ASP A 104 13.15 5.58 2.19
CA ASP A 104 11.85 5.57 1.52
C ASP A 104 11.67 6.82 0.65
N CYS A 105 11.18 6.60 -0.60
CA CYS A 105 11.09 7.65 -1.60
C CYS A 105 9.89 8.59 -1.41
N TYR A 106 8.96 8.28 -0.51
CA TYR A 106 7.80 9.13 -0.23
C TYR A 106 8.09 10.15 0.86
N PHE A 107 8.54 9.68 2.02
CA PHE A 107 8.65 10.51 3.22
C PHE A 107 10.00 10.43 3.93
N GLY A 108 10.96 9.64 3.42
CA GLY A 108 12.27 9.48 4.05
C GLY A 108 12.21 8.89 5.46
N GLY A 109 11.25 8.02 5.73
CA GLY A 109 11.06 7.38 7.01
C GLY A 109 10.26 8.18 8.04
N ASP A 110 9.66 9.32 7.67
CA ASP A 110 8.81 10.12 8.56
C ASP A 110 7.52 9.37 8.92
N VAL A 111 7.49 8.81 10.12
CA VAL A 111 6.39 7.99 10.64
C VAL A 111 5.07 8.78 10.71
N GLU A 112 5.11 10.06 11.07
CA GLU A 112 3.90 10.87 11.18
C GLU A 112 3.28 11.17 9.81
N LYS A 113 4.10 11.33 8.78
CA LYS A 113 3.62 11.45 7.41
C LYS A 113 3.03 10.13 6.90
N TRP A 114 3.65 9.00 7.23
CA TRP A 114 3.10 7.68 6.92
C TRP A 114 1.75 7.44 7.59
N LYS A 115 1.56 7.84 8.85
CA LYS A 115 0.25 7.79 9.54
C LYS A 115 -0.81 8.60 8.80
N ARG A 116 -0.49 9.87 8.43
CA ARG A 116 -1.42 10.72 7.68
C ARG A 116 -1.76 10.13 6.31
N PHE A 117 -0.78 9.54 5.64
CA PHE A 117 -1.00 8.86 4.36
C PHE A 117 -1.91 7.65 4.54
N ALA A 118 -1.68 6.78 5.53
CA ALA A 118 -2.52 5.63 5.82
C ALA A 118 -3.97 6.04 6.14
N ALA A 119 -4.16 7.06 6.98
CA ALA A 119 -5.48 7.61 7.29
C ALA A 119 -6.18 8.19 6.05
N SER A 120 -5.45 8.90 5.19
CA SER A 120 -5.99 9.44 3.94
C SER A 120 -6.34 8.34 2.93
N LEU A 121 -5.54 7.28 2.88
CA LEU A 121 -5.84 6.10 2.07
C LEU A 121 -7.10 5.38 2.59
N LYS A 122 -7.26 5.24 3.92
CA LYS A 122 -8.48 4.70 4.55
C LYS A 122 -9.71 5.53 4.17
N LEU A 123 -9.59 6.87 4.19
CA LEU A 123 -10.66 7.76 3.74
C LEU A 123 -11.00 7.52 2.26
N ARG A 124 -9.98 7.39 1.40
CA ARG A 124 -10.18 7.11 -0.04
C ARG A 124 -10.91 5.79 -0.26
N VAL A 125 -10.53 4.72 0.45
CA VAL A 125 -11.21 3.41 0.40
C VAL A 125 -12.66 3.55 0.84
N ALA A 126 -12.93 4.26 1.94
CA ALA A 126 -14.29 4.50 2.44
C ALA A 126 -15.16 5.23 1.40
N MET A 127 -14.62 6.27 0.76
CA MET A 127 -15.35 7.05 -0.26
C MET A 127 -15.75 6.21 -1.49
N ARG A 128 -15.00 5.14 -1.81
CA ARG A 128 -15.39 4.20 -2.88
C ARG A 128 -16.68 3.43 -2.56
N LEU A 129 -17.00 3.24 -1.29
CA LEU A 129 -18.16 2.46 -0.84
C LEU A 129 -19.47 3.25 -0.74
N ILE A 130 -19.45 4.58 -0.94
CA ILE A 130 -20.62 5.45 -0.71
C ILE A 130 -21.89 4.95 -1.38
N LYS A 131 -21.80 4.41 -2.61
CA LYS A 131 -22.97 3.97 -3.36
C LYS A 131 -23.44 2.56 -3.02
N VAL A 132 -22.55 1.71 -2.52
CA VAL A 132 -22.83 0.27 -2.30
C VAL A 132 -23.01 -0.08 -0.81
N LYS A 133 -22.31 0.63 0.08
CA LYS A 133 -22.37 0.45 1.53
C LYS A 133 -22.25 1.80 2.25
N PRO A 134 -23.25 2.69 2.16
CA PRO A 134 -23.16 4.08 2.65
C PRO A 134 -22.89 4.16 4.16
N ASP A 135 -23.45 3.27 4.98
CA ASP A 135 -23.27 3.30 6.44
C ASP A 135 -21.81 2.93 6.80
N VAL A 136 -21.25 1.92 6.16
CA VAL A 136 -19.83 1.54 6.32
C VAL A 136 -18.92 2.66 5.84
N ALA A 137 -19.22 3.25 4.68
CA ALA A 137 -18.47 4.38 4.14
C ALA A 137 -18.44 5.55 5.12
N GLN A 138 -19.59 5.92 5.70
CA GLN A 138 -19.68 7.01 6.67
C GLN A 138 -18.87 6.70 7.93
N GLN A 139 -19.02 5.51 8.49
CA GLN A 139 -18.29 5.09 9.67
C GLN A 139 -16.80 5.15 9.44
N LYS A 140 -16.30 4.47 8.38
CA LYS A 140 -14.87 4.38 8.07
C LYS A 140 -14.26 5.73 7.70
N ALA A 141 -15.02 6.62 7.05
CA ALA A 141 -14.58 7.99 6.78
C ALA A 141 -14.39 8.81 8.07
N ARG A 142 -15.30 8.69 9.05
CA ARG A 142 -15.16 9.34 10.37
C ARG A 142 -13.94 8.83 11.12
N GLU A 143 -13.73 7.51 11.15
CA GLU A 143 -12.56 6.88 11.76
C GLU A 143 -11.26 7.39 11.13
N ALA A 144 -11.20 7.42 9.79
CA ALA A 144 -10.04 7.91 9.06
C ALA A 144 -9.75 9.40 9.36
N PHE A 145 -10.78 10.23 9.39
CA PHE A 145 -10.63 11.65 9.72
C PHE A 145 -10.13 11.85 11.15
N ALA A 146 -10.66 11.07 12.11
CA ALA A 146 -10.23 11.12 13.51
C ALA A 146 -8.78 10.66 13.70
N ALA A 147 -8.28 9.74 12.85
CA ALA A 147 -6.89 9.27 12.86
C ALA A 147 -5.89 10.32 12.31
N GLY A 148 -6.38 11.38 11.66
CA GLY A 148 -5.55 12.49 11.15
C GLY A 148 -5.13 12.30 9.70
N VAL A 149 -5.97 12.77 8.78
CA VAL A 149 -5.67 12.75 7.33
C VAL A 149 -4.67 13.83 6.93
N MET A 150 -4.11 13.72 5.74
CA MET A 150 -3.32 14.78 5.11
C MET A 150 -4.15 16.05 4.97
N THR A 151 -3.60 17.20 5.38
CA THR A 151 -4.30 18.50 5.37
C THR A 151 -3.58 19.58 4.59
N SER A 152 -2.35 19.34 4.15
CA SER A 152 -1.55 20.31 3.44
C SER A 152 -0.69 19.69 2.33
N ASN A 153 -0.17 20.52 1.44
CA ASN A 153 0.79 20.10 0.42
C ASN A 153 2.12 19.58 1.00
N ALA A 154 2.43 19.87 2.26
CA ALA A 154 3.62 19.34 2.94
C ALA A 154 3.49 17.83 3.26
N ASP A 155 2.26 17.29 3.23
CA ASP A 155 1.98 15.89 3.49
C ASP A 155 1.94 15.02 2.21
N ILE A 156 2.20 15.62 1.02
CA ILE A 156 2.08 14.90 -0.27
C ILE A 156 3.07 13.73 -0.33
N ALA A 157 2.54 12.53 -0.61
CA ALA A 157 3.31 11.36 -0.99
C ALA A 157 3.74 11.50 -2.46
N ALA A 158 4.91 12.06 -2.70
CA ALA A 158 5.45 12.26 -4.04
C ALA A 158 6.85 11.65 -4.15
N VAL A 159 7.05 10.82 -5.17
CA VAL A 159 8.38 10.34 -5.54
C VAL A 159 9.12 11.46 -6.24
N LYS A 160 10.25 11.88 -5.68
CA LYS A 160 11.15 12.83 -6.33
C LYS A 160 11.98 12.06 -7.36
N HIS A 161 11.83 12.41 -8.62
CA HIS A 161 12.73 11.93 -9.66
C HIS A 161 14.04 12.72 -9.60
N ALA A 162 15.19 12.05 -9.81
CA ALA A 162 16.48 12.73 -9.92
C ALA A 162 16.47 13.65 -11.17
N GLU A 163 16.99 14.86 -11.01
CA GLU A 163 17.09 15.81 -12.13
C GLU A 163 18.08 15.35 -13.20
N ASP A 164 19.07 14.50 -12.84
CA ASP A 164 20.07 13.95 -13.75
C ASP A 164 19.81 12.48 -14.05
N TYR A 165 18.94 12.22 -15.00
CA TYR A 165 18.67 10.87 -15.52
C TYR A 165 19.92 10.23 -16.17
N GLU A 166 20.85 11.04 -16.67
CA GLU A 166 22.07 10.58 -17.35
C GLU A 166 23.11 9.98 -16.39
N THR A 167 23.12 10.38 -15.11
CA THR A 167 24.12 9.93 -14.13
C THR A 167 23.81 8.58 -13.49
N LEU A 168 22.58 8.08 -13.56
CA LEU A 168 22.17 6.83 -12.90
C LEU A 168 22.29 5.58 -13.79
N GLY A 169 22.74 5.70 -15.05
CA GLY A 169 22.97 4.56 -15.94
C GLY A 169 21.73 3.69 -16.22
N ALA A 170 20.56 4.13 -15.81
CA ALA A 170 19.31 3.48 -16.13
C ALA A 170 18.85 3.93 -17.51
N GLY A 171 19.25 3.20 -18.54
CA GLY A 171 18.69 3.38 -19.86
C GLY A 171 17.17 3.33 -19.78
N SER A 172 16.51 4.47 -19.99
CA SER A 172 15.06 4.57 -20.02
C SER A 172 14.55 3.80 -21.25
N GLY A 173 14.00 2.63 -21.04
CA GLY A 173 13.19 1.95 -22.05
C GLY A 173 11.83 2.62 -22.30
N TYR A 174 11.71 3.93 -22.03
CA TYR A 174 10.49 4.73 -22.21
C TYR A 174 10.80 6.02 -22.97
N ALA A 175 11.57 5.93 -24.01
CA ALA A 175 11.59 6.93 -25.08
C ALA A 175 10.87 6.31 -26.28
N ASP A 176 9.75 6.95 -26.65
CA ASP A 176 8.79 6.74 -27.74
C ASP A 176 7.55 5.93 -27.42
#